data_c24c70ab5f466c8a8cb1a191c69a8ef6
#
_entry.id   c24c70ab5f466c8a8cb1a191c69a8ef6
#
_cell.length_a   1.000
_cell.length_b   1.000
_cell.length_c   1.000
_cell.angle_alpha   90.00
_cell.angle_beta   90.00
_cell.angle_gamma   90.00
#
_symmetry.space_group_name_H-M   'P 1'
#
loop_
_entity.id
_entity.type
_entity.pdbx_description
1 polymer ?
#
loop_
_entity_poly.entity_id
_entity_poly.type
_entity_poly.pdbx_seq_one_letter_code
_entity_poly.pdbx_strand_id
1 'polypeptide(L)'
;MSKNVLTDIPDTIKQCKQLAILDASVNPLQKIPEGCTQLLSITELYLNDTFLEFLPANFGRLSRLKILELRENGLNTLPKSLNRLVNLERLDVGQNEISEVPEVIGSLSNLKELWLDGNKIKGIPNIIGNLHHLHHLEVRQIYNLCRQIFFR
;
A
#
# COMPACT_ATOMS: atom_id res chain seq x y z
N MET A 1 -11.17 6.75 -23.86
CA MET A 1 -10.82 6.48 -22.45
C MET A 1 -11.21 7.70 -21.65
N SER A 2 -12.26 7.60 -20.85
CA SER A 2 -12.67 8.67 -19.93
C SER A 2 -11.64 8.69 -18.81
N LYS A 3 -10.74 9.67 -18.78
CA LYS A 3 -9.88 9.92 -17.61
C LYS A 3 -10.80 10.45 -16.52
N ASN A 4 -10.99 9.66 -15.47
CA ASN A 4 -11.57 10.21 -14.24
C ASN A 4 -10.57 11.21 -13.65
N VAL A 5 -11.04 12.36 -13.22
CA VAL A 5 -10.23 13.41 -12.61
C VAL A 5 -10.79 13.66 -11.22
N LEU A 6 -10.87 12.59 -10.43
CA LEU A 6 -11.35 12.68 -9.07
C LEU A 6 -10.22 13.28 -8.20
N THR A 7 -10.43 14.48 -7.70
CA THR A 7 -9.42 15.17 -6.87
C THR A 7 -9.66 14.97 -5.37
N ASP A 8 -10.82 14.48 -4.98
CA ASP A 8 -11.16 14.23 -3.57
C ASP A 8 -12.22 13.14 -3.43
N ILE A 9 -12.17 12.42 -2.32
CA ILE A 9 -13.23 11.52 -1.85
C ILE A 9 -13.92 12.24 -0.69
N PRO A 10 -15.25 12.48 -0.73
CA PRO A 10 -15.92 13.18 0.34
C PRO A 10 -15.91 12.37 1.65
N ASP A 11 -15.75 13.03 2.80
CA ASP A 11 -15.72 12.36 4.12
C ASP A 11 -17.04 11.62 4.43
N THR A 12 -18.12 12.00 3.75
CA THR A 12 -19.43 11.30 3.83
C THR A 12 -19.38 9.87 3.32
N ILE A 13 -18.30 9.42 2.63
CA ILE A 13 -18.12 8.04 2.21
C ILE A 13 -18.23 7.07 3.40
N LYS A 14 -17.92 7.52 4.62
CA LYS A 14 -18.10 6.78 5.87
C LYS A 14 -19.54 6.28 6.09
N GLN A 15 -20.54 6.82 5.38
CA GLN A 15 -21.93 6.36 5.43
C GLN A 15 -22.15 5.08 4.62
N CYS A 16 -21.26 4.76 3.69
CA CYS A 16 -21.34 3.54 2.88
C CYS A 16 -20.89 2.29 3.68
N LYS A 17 -21.65 1.94 4.73
CA LYS A 17 -21.27 0.93 5.71
C LYS A 17 -21.10 -0.50 5.15
N GLN A 18 -21.66 -0.78 3.97
CA GLN A 18 -21.56 -2.08 3.31
C GLN A 18 -20.57 -2.11 2.15
N LEU A 19 -19.85 -1.00 1.92
CA LEU A 19 -18.85 -0.93 0.85
C LEU A 19 -17.73 -1.94 1.14
N ALA A 20 -17.60 -2.92 0.25
CA ALA A 20 -16.60 -3.99 0.36
C ALA A 20 -15.37 -3.73 -0.51
N ILE A 21 -15.54 -3.09 -1.67
CA ILE A 21 -14.49 -2.83 -2.63
C ILE A 21 -14.51 -1.35 -2.98
N LEU A 22 -13.37 -0.68 -2.89
CA LEU A 22 -13.17 0.68 -3.37
C LEU A 22 -11.96 0.72 -4.30
N ASP A 23 -12.20 1.04 -5.56
CA ASP A 23 -11.15 1.36 -6.52
C ASP A 23 -11.23 2.83 -6.88
N ALA A 24 -10.21 3.58 -6.47
CA ALA A 24 -10.04 4.99 -6.78
C ALA A 24 -8.70 5.27 -7.49
N SER A 25 -8.10 4.22 -8.06
CA SER A 25 -6.83 4.30 -8.78
C SER A 25 -6.87 5.25 -9.97
N VAL A 26 -5.69 5.75 -10.36
CA VAL A 26 -5.51 6.65 -11.51
C VAL A 26 -6.33 7.94 -11.38
N ASN A 27 -6.32 8.52 -10.19
CA ASN A 27 -7.00 9.79 -9.87
C ASN A 27 -6.07 10.67 -9.02
N PRO A 28 -5.99 11.99 -9.24
CA PRO A 28 -5.11 12.90 -8.51
C PRO A 28 -5.67 13.25 -7.11
N LEU A 29 -5.85 12.23 -6.25
CA LEU A 29 -6.47 12.40 -4.93
C LEU A 29 -5.57 13.14 -3.93
N GLN A 30 -4.24 12.94 -3.98
CA GLN A 30 -3.23 13.49 -3.07
C GLN A 30 -3.39 13.07 -1.60
N LYS A 31 -4.59 12.82 -1.11
CA LYS A 31 -4.89 12.41 0.27
C LYS A 31 -6.12 11.50 0.34
N ILE A 32 -6.16 10.68 1.38
CA ILE A 32 -7.33 9.88 1.75
C ILE A 32 -8.03 10.56 2.94
N PRO A 33 -9.33 10.86 2.87
CA PRO A 33 -10.07 11.44 3.99
C PRO A 33 -10.21 10.42 5.14
N GLU A 34 -10.31 10.93 6.37
CA GLU A 34 -10.53 10.10 7.56
C GLU A 34 -11.79 9.24 7.45
N GLY A 35 -12.81 9.68 6.71
CA GLY A 35 -14.03 8.90 6.45
C GLY A 35 -13.75 7.53 5.83
N CYS A 36 -12.70 7.41 5.00
CA CYS A 36 -12.31 6.12 4.42
C CYS A 36 -11.88 5.11 5.50
N THR A 37 -11.28 5.57 6.60
CA THR A 37 -10.87 4.68 7.71
C THR A 37 -12.05 4.13 8.52
N GLN A 38 -13.27 4.57 8.22
CA GLN A 38 -14.51 4.12 8.84
C GLN A 38 -15.32 3.14 7.97
N LEU A 39 -14.78 2.74 6.83
CA LEU A 39 -15.35 1.73 5.94
C LEU A 39 -15.05 0.32 6.47
N LEU A 40 -15.67 -0.05 7.60
CA LEU A 40 -15.31 -1.26 8.35
C LEU A 40 -15.68 -2.58 7.63
N SER A 41 -16.44 -2.52 6.53
CA SER A 41 -16.76 -3.68 5.69
C SER A 41 -15.82 -3.88 4.53
N ILE A 42 -14.88 -2.94 4.31
CA ILE A 42 -14.00 -3.00 3.15
C ILE A 42 -13.04 -4.19 3.22
N THR A 43 -12.93 -4.90 2.12
CA THR A 43 -12.04 -6.05 1.95
C THR A 43 -10.96 -5.80 0.89
N GLU A 44 -11.23 -4.90 -0.05
CA GLU A 44 -10.31 -4.57 -1.12
C GLU A 44 -10.25 -3.05 -1.32
N LEU A 45 -9.04 -2.51 -1.37
CA LEU A 45 -8.80 -1.08 -1.56
C LEU A 45 -7.67 -0.88 -2.57
N TYR A 46 -8.00 -0.22 -3.68
CA TYR A 46 -7.10 0.09 -4.77
C TYR A 46 -6.92 1.59 -4.88
N LEU A 47 -5.69 2.06 -4.70
CA LEU A 47 -5.28 3.46 -4.68
C LEU A 47 -3.97 3.66 -5.47
N ASN A 48 -3.82 2.91 -6.56
CA ASN A 48 -2.65 3.02 -7.42
C ASN A 48 -2.68 4.35 -8.19
N ASP A 49 -1.51 4.99 -8.36
CA ASP A 49 -1.37 6.24 -9.12
C ASP A 49 -2.35 7.34 -8.65
N THR A 50 -2.28 7.66 -7.36
CA THR A 50 -3.19 8.65 -6.72
C THR A 50 -2.44 9.82 -6.06
N PHE A 51 -1.11 9.91 -6.23
CA PHE A 51 -0.25 10.95 -5.68
C PHE A 51 -0.28 11.03 -4.14
N LEU A 52 -0.52 9.91 -3.46
CA LEU A 52 -0.52 9.86 -2.00
C LEU A 52 0.90 9.96 -1.45
N GLU A 53 1.12 10.86 -0.50
CA GLU A 53 2.38 10.99 0.24
C GLU A 53 2.34 10.24 1.58
N PHE A 54 1.15 10.02 2.12
CA PHE A 54 0.95 9.30 3.40
C PHE A 54 -0.44 8.65 3.47
N LEU A 55 -0.57 7.67 4.37
CA LEU A 55 -1.85 7.08 4.76
C LEU A 55 -2.30 7.68 6.11
N PRO A 56 -3.62 7.81 6.36
CA PRO A 56 -4.14 8.25 7.65
C PRO A 56 -3.61 7.40 8.82
N ALA A 57 -3.33 8.04 9.96
CA ALA A 57 -2.80 7.35 11.14
C ALA A 57 -3.71 6.21 11.64
N ASN A 58 -5.03 6.34 11.41
CA ASN A 58 -6.05 5.36 11.81
C ASN A 58 -6.34 4.28 10.76
N PHE A 59 -5.50 4.16 9.72
CA PHE A 59 -5.73 3.25 8.57
C PHE A 59 -5.95 1.79 9.01
N GLY A 60 -5.29 1.36 10.08
CA GLY A 60 -5.46 0.02 10.66
C GLY A 60 -6.85 -0.30 11.23
N ARG A 61 -7.81 0.64 11.20
CA ARG A 61 -9.22 0.35 11.54
C ARG A 61 -9.91 -0.53 10.50
N LEU A 62 -9.37 -0.60 9.28
CA LEU A 62 -9.88 -1.42 8.19
C LEU A 62 -9.54 -2.90 8.39
N SER A 63 -9.86 -3.45 9.55
CA SER A 63 -9.41 -4.78 10.00
C SER A 63 -9.88 -5.96 9.15
N ARG A 64 -10.88 -5.76 8.27
CA ARG A 64 -11.34 -6.78 7.31
C ARG A 64 -10.60 -6.74 5.98
N LEU A 65 -9.69 -5.76 5.78
CA LEU A 65 -8.97 -5.57 4.53
C LEU A 65 -8.09 -6.79 4.21
N LYS A 66 -8.22 -7.29 2.98
CA LYS A 66 -7.46 -8.42 2.44
C LYS A 66 -6.49 -7.98 1.34
N ILE A 67 -6.89 -7.01 0.53
CA ILE A 67 -6.10 -6.49 -0.58
C ILE A 67 -5.93 -4.99 -0.40
N LEU A 68 -4.67 -4.54 -0.41
CA LEU A 68 -4.30 -3.13 -0.39
C LEU A 68 -3.27 -2.87 -1.49
N GLU A 69 -3.66 -2.08 -2.48
CA GLU A 69 -2.78 -1.64 -3.54
C GLU A 69 -2.55 -0.13 -3.47
N LEU A 70 -1.28 0.26 -3.41
CA LEU A 70 -0.79 1.63 -3.23
C LEU A 70 0.36 1.95 -4.20
N ARG A 71 0.43 1.19 -5.30
CA ARG A 71 1.50 1.32 -6.30
C ARG A 71 1.51 2.71 -6.94
N GLU A 72 2.69 3.18 -7.35
CA GLU A 72 2.86 4.46 -8.07
C GLU A 72 2.32 5.66 -7.27
N ASN A 73 2.81 5.79 -6.02
CA ASN A 73 2.50 6.91 -5.12
C ASN A 73 3.80 7.56 -4.60
N GLY A 74 3.67 8.54 -3.70
CA GLY A 74 4.80 9.21 -3.04
C GLY A 74 5.04 8.77 -1.59
N LEU A 75 4.64 7.55 -1.23
CA LEU A 75 4.71 7.08 0.16
C LEU A 75 6.16 6.90 0.61
N ASN A 76 6.54 7.55 1.71
CA ASN A 76 7.85 7.39 2.33
C ASN A 76 7.87 6.27 3.38
N THR A 77 6.72 6.02 4.01
CA THR A 77 6.55 5.02 5.08
C THR A 77 5.09 4.60 5.19
N LEU A 78 4.84 3.59 6.02
CA LEU A 78 3.50 3.11 6.34
C LEU A 78 3.16 3.40 7.80
N PRO A 79 1.91 3.75 8.14
CA PRO A 79 1.52 4.06 9.52
C PRO A 79 1.62 2.82 10.42
N LYS A 80 2.02 3.00 11.66
CA LYS A 80 2.15 1.91 12.65
C LYS A 80 0.86 1.12 12.83
N SER A 81 -0.30 1.77 12.64
CA SER A 81 -1.61 1.13 12.78
C SER A 81 -1.85 -0.01 11.77
N LEU A 82 -1.05 -0.09 10.67
CA LEU A 82 -1.14 -1.21 9.74
C LEU A 82 -0.97 -2.59 10.42
N ASN A 83 -0.30 -2.65 11.59
CA ASN A 83 -0.18 -3.89 12.36
C ASN A 83 -1.53 -4.52 12.75
N ARG A 84 -2.62 -3.76 12.67
CA ARG A 84 -3.99 -4.24 12.95
C ARG A 84 -4.65 -4.92 11.75
N LEU A 85 -4.07 -4.82 10.56
CA LEU A 85 -4.60 -5.43 9.34
C LEU A 85 -4.25 -6.93 9.28
N VAL A 86 -4.64 -7.66 10.32
CA VAL A 86 -4.28 -9.09 10.47
C VAL A 86 -4.86 -10.00 9.39
N ASN A 87 -5.88 -9.54 8.66
CA ASN A 87 -6.47 -10.27 7.53
C ASN A 87 -5.86 -9.91 6.17
N LEU A 88 -4.85 -9.01 6.15
CA LEU A 88 -4.25 -8.59 4.89
C LEU A 88 -3.48 -9.76 4.26
N GLU A 89 -3.85 -10.07 3.02
CA GLU A 89 -3.28 -11.17 2.23
C GLU A 89 -2.36 -10.64 1.12
N ARG A 90 -2.68 -9.47 0.56
CA ARG A 90 -1.91 -8.83 -0.51
C ARG A 90 -1.63 -7.37 -0.18
N LEU A 91 -0.35 -6.99 -0.26
CA LEU A 91 0.12 -5.60 -0.11
C LEU A 91 1.01 -5.23 -1.29
N ASP A 92 0.58 -4.27 -2.10
CA ASP A 92 1.42 -3.67 -3.13
C ASP A 92 1.74 -2.21 -2.76
N VAL A 93 3.01 -1.95 -2.48
CA VAL A 93 3.56 -0.60 -2.27
C VAL A 93 4.71 -0.34 -3.24
N GLY A 94 4.72 -1.02 -4.36
CA GLY A 94 5.70 -0.83 -5.43
C GLY A 94 5.68 0.60 -5.99
N GLN A 95 6.80 1.05 -6.58
CA GLN A 95 6.93 2.37 -7.19
C GLN A 95 6.54 3.51 -6.23
N ASN A 96 7.17 3.53 -5.05
CA ASN A 96 7.01 4.54 -4.00
C ASN A 96 8.38 5.10 -3.58
N GLU A 97 8.43 5.87 -2.50
CA GLU A 97 9.62 6.54 -1.97
C GLU A 97 10.17 5.87 -0.70
N ILE A 98 9.77 4.62 -0.41
CA ILE A 98 10.10 3.90 0.83
C ILE A 98 11.60 3.57 0.83
N SER A 99 12.33 4.03 1.85
CA SER A 99 13.78 3.83 1.99
C SER A 99 14.15 2.61 2.82
N GLU A 100 13.25 2.16 3.69
CA GLU A 100 13.42 1.00 4.56
C GLU A 100 12.10 0.24 4.65
N VAL A 101 12.15 -1.09 4.67
CA VAL A 101 10.94 -1.91 4.88
C VAL A 101 10.39 -1.61 6.28
N PRO A 102 9.17 -1.04 6.40
CA PRO A 102 8.61 -0.69 7.69
C PRO A 102 8.43 -1.92 8.59
N GLU A 103 8.84 -1.83 9.86
CA GLU A 103 8.74 -2.94 10.83
C GLU A 103 7.31 -3.48 10.98
N VAL A 104 6.31 -2.62 10.77
CA VAL A 104 4.89 -2.98 10.83
C VAL A 104 4.52 -4.11 9.86
N ILE A 105 5.23 -4.27 8.76
CA ILE A 105 5.00 -5.34 7.78
C ILE A 105 5.18 -6.72 8.42
N GLY A 106 6.19 -6.88 9.30
CA GLY A 106 6.42 -8.15 10.01
C GLY A 106 5.27 -8.61 10.93
N SER A 107 4.29 -7.73 11.19
CA SER A 107 3.09 -8.06 11.98
C SER A 107 1.92 -8.58 11.15
N LEU A 108 2.02 -8.53 9.81
CA LEU A 108 0.96 -8.94 8.89
C LEU A 108 0.97 -10.46 8.67
N SER A 109 0.60 -11.21 9.68
CA SER A 109 0.79 -12.67 9.76
C SER A 109 0.14 -13.47 8.63
N ASN A 110 -0.94 -12.95 8.01
CA ASN A 110 -1.63 -13.62 6.90
C ASN A 110 -1.18 -13.13 5.52
N LEU A 111 -0.12 -12.28 5.45
CA LEU A 111 0.36 -11.75 4.18
C LEU A 111 0.94 -12.86 3.32
N LYS A 112 0.42 -12.95 2.08
CA LYS A 112 0.77 -13.93 1.06
C LYS A 112 1.62 -13.34 -0.04
N GLU A 113 1.34 -12.08 -0.38
CA GLU A 113 1.96 -11.39 -1.50
C GLU A 113 2.39 -9.98 -1.09
N LEU A 114 3.67 -9.63 -1.36
CA LEU A 114 4.27 -8.35 -1.01
C LEU A 114 5.08 -7.81 -2.18
N TRP A 115 4.69 -6.63 -2.71
CA TRP A 115 5.43 -5.90 -3.72
C TRP A 115 6.08 -4.66 -3.11
N LEU A 116 7.40 -4.57 -3.24
CA LEU A 116 8.26 -3.50 -2.74
C LEU A 116 9.17 -2.93 -3.85
N ASP A 117 8.98 -3.41 -5.09
CA ASP A 117 9.81 -3.00 -6.23
C ASP A 117 9.70 -1.50 -6.52
N GLY A 118 10.74 -0.93 -7.14
CA GLY A 118 10.74 0.50 -7.50
C GLY A 118 10.76 1.46 -6.31
N ASN A 119 11.20 1.03 -5.14
CA ASN A 119 11.40 1.84 -3.94
C ASN A 119 12.89 2.17 -3.73
N LYS A 120 13.23 2.89 -2.66
CA LYS A 120 14.61 3.23 -2.27
C LYS A 120 15.20 2.26 -1.24
N ILE A 121 14.61 1.07 -1.07
CA ILE A 121 14.97 0.06 -0.08
C ILE A 121 16.37 -0.47 -0.35
N LYS A 122 17.24 -0.43 0.68
CA LYS A 122 18.65 -0.85 0.59
C LYS A 122 18.88 -2.30 1.03
N GLY A 123 17.92 -2.91 1.71
CA GLY A 123 18.04 -4.29 2.19
C GLY A 123 16.72 -4.81 2.75
N ILE A 124 16.63 -6.14 2.85
CA ILE A 124 15.46 -6.83 3.40
C ILE A 124 15.74 -7.16 4.86
N PRO A 125 14.98 -6.62 5.81
CA PRO A 125 15.19 -6.90 7.23
C PRO A 125 14.69 -8.29 7.62
N ASN A 126 15.23 -8.82 8.73
CA ASN A 126 14.87 -10.14 9.24
C ASN A 126 13.39 -10.31 9.59
N ILE A 127 12.67 -9.20 9.84
CA ILE A 127 11.22 -9.23 10.14
C ILE A 127 10.38 -9.88 9.03
N ILE A 128 10.87 -9.88 7.78
CA ILE A 128 10.20 -10.56 6.67
C ILE A 128 10.09 -12.06 6.94
N GLY A 129 11.04 -12.65 7.68
CA GLY A 129 10.98 -14.04 8.12
C GLY A 129 9.80 -14.38 9.03
N ASN A 130 9.11 -13.40 9.59
CA ASN A 130 7.90 -13.61 10.39
C ASN A 130 6.65 -13.86 9.54
N LEU A 131 6.74 -13.60 8.24
CA LEU A 131 5.63 -13.74 7.29
C LEU A 131 5.54 -15.19 6.78
N HIS A 132 5.09 -16.10 7.63
CA HIS A 132 5.10 -17.55 7.36
C HIS A 132 4.18 -17.98 6.20
N HIS A 133 3.25 -17.15 5.78
CA HIS A 133 2.36 -17.40 4.65
C HIS A 133 2.81 -16.71 3.35
N LEU A 134 3.92 -15.95 3.40
CA LEU A 134 4.42 -15.24 2.23
C LEU A 134 4.95 -16.21 1.18
N HIS A 135 4.39 -16.18 -0.02
CA HIS A 135 4.83 -16.99 -1.15
C HIS A 135 5.21 -16.15 -2.38
N HIS A 136 4.96 -14.83 -2.34
CA HIS A 136 5.42 -13.90 -3.36
C HIS A 136 6.05 -12.66 -2.70
N LEU A 137 7.32 -12.39 -3.04
CA LEU A 137 8.04 -11.18 -2.61
C LEU A 137 8.74 -10.56 -3.82
N GLU A 138 8.32 -9.36 -4.20
CA GLU A 138 8.94 -8.59 -5.27
C GLU A 138 9.69 -7.38 -4.70
N VAL A 139 11.02 -7.31 -4.93
CA VAL A 139 11.91 -6.27 -4.36
C VAL A 139 12.89 -5.69 -5.39
N ARG A 140 12.64 -5.88 -6.67
CA ARG A 140 13.54 -5.37 -7.72
C ARG A 140 13.62 -3.84 -7.70
N GLN A 141 14.84 -3.31 -7.71
CA GLN A 141 15.11 -1.89 -7.95
C GLN A 141 15.37 -1.66 -9.43
N ILE A 142 14.60 -0.81 -10.07
CA ILE A 142 14.78 -0.48 -11.50
C ILE A 142 16.07 0.33 -11.72
N TYR A 143 16.61 1.01 -10.70
CA TYR A 143 17.72 1.97 -10.85
C TYR A 143 19.12 1.35 -11.00
N ASN A 144 19.33 0.05 -10.81
CA ASN A 144 20.66 -0.56 -10.91
C ASN A 144 20.97 -1.23 -12.27
N LEU A 145 20.03 -1.31 -13.22
CA LEU A 145 20.30 -1.94 -14.53
C LEU A 145 21.11 -1.04 -15.47
N CYS A 146 21.06 0.28 -15.33
CA CYS A 146 21.79 1.20 -16.22
C CYS A 146 23.28 1.38 -15.86
N ARG A 147 23.72 0.99 -14.65
CA ARG A 147 25.15 1.15 -14.25
C ARG A 147 26.01 -0.07 -14.55
N GLN A 148 25.46 -1.23 -14.81
CA GLN A 148 26.25 -2.44 -15.11
C GLN A 148 26.51 -2.69 -16.60
N ILE A 149 25.89 -1.92 -17.49
CA ILE A 149 26.05 -2.10 -18.97
C ILE A 149 27.15 -1.23 -19.55
N PHE A 150 27.71 -0.25 -18.82
CA PHE A 150 28.70 0.68 -19.36
C PHE A 150 30.14 0.50 -18.86
N PHE A 151 30.48 -0.61 -18.20
CA PHE A 151 31.88 -0.95 -17.90
C PHE A 151 32.18 -2.41 -18.25
N ARG A 152 32.32 -2.68 -19.53
CA ARG A 152 33.19 -3.71 -20.13
C ARG A 152 33.77 -3.18 -21.42
#